data_f48c26969d5e0d732468645b8c90ea77
#
_entry.id   f48c26969d5e0d732468645b8c90ea77
#
_cell.length_a   1.000
_cell.length_b   1.000
_cell.length_c   1.000
_cell.angle_alpha   90.00
_cell.angle_beta   90.00
_cell.angle_gamma   90.00
#
_symmetry.space_group_name_H-M   'P 1'
#
loop_
_entity.id
_entity.type
_entity.pdbx_description
1 polymer ?
#
loop_
_entity_poly.entity_id
_entity_poly.type
_entity_poly.pdbx_seq_one_letter_code
_entity_poly.pdbx_strand_id
1 'polypeptide(L)'
;MVKACLQWRLRNLFGAVDTPNWLGKVATRRFRVFAVSVFVCAALPVSSAPAQQTFPVKPVRIVVSGAAGTGLDATTRLIAPKLSEYWKQPVVIDNRQGVIANSTVAKATPDGYTLLFVSGSIAVRHVMFANLPYDTLKDFAGVTELYTANSVVVVGPAMGVKTVKELLAYSQARPGKIFFASPVAGGMDHMNSERFRIAAGIKAQHVSYKGSGEALIEVAAGRAHFTVVSVLIAQSLIKDGKVVAIMQRHPILPGVPLIADVLPEWTLVGASAVYAPAGTPMPLRQKISQDIARVLQLPDLKERLDSVGIHVATTTPEEHDRKLRADIAAFAKVMKEIGLKPN
;
A
#
# COMPACT_ATOMS: atom_id res chain seq x y z
N MET A 1 -39.29 -39.65 -39.64
CA MET A 1 -38.04 -39.30 -40.37
C MET A 1 -36.78 -39.74 -39.66
N VAL A 2 -36.67 -39.72 -38.33
CA VAL A 2 -35.45 -40.05 -37.56
C VAL A 2 -35.06 -41.55 -37.65
N LYS A 3 -36.02 -42.48 -37.73
CA LYS A 3 -35.75 -43.93 -37.84
C LYS A 3 -35.07 -44.34 -39.14
N ALA A 4 -35.41 -43.69 -40.24
CA ALA A 4 -34.86 -44.02 -41.56
C ALA A 4 -33.40 -43.57 -41.74
N CYS A 5 -33.02 -42.44 -41.10
CA CYS A 5 -31.68 -41.89 -41.16
C CYS A 5 -30.67 -42.73 -40.33
N LEU A 6 -31.14 -43.32 -39.23
CA LEU A 6 -30.31 -44.16 -38.36
C LEU A 6 -30.00 -45.52 -38.96
N GLN A 7 -31.00 -46.13 -39.70
CA GLN A 7 -30.80 -47.38 -40.36
C GLN A 7 -29.87 -47.27 -41.58
N TRP A 8 -29.90 -46.12 -42.27
CA TRP A 8 -29.01 -45.86 -43.41
C TRP A 8 -27.56 -45.70 -42.99
N ARG A 9 -27.31 -45.04 -41.86
CA ARG A 9 -25.93 -44.85 -41.32
C ARG A 9 -25.31 -46.13 -40.79
N LEU A 10 -26.07 -47.01 -40.16
CA LEU A 10 -25.58 -48.28 -39.61
C LEU A 10 -25.28 -49.31 -40.74
N ARG A 11 -25.99 -49.25 -41.85
CA ARG A 11 -25.78 -50.13 -42.99
C ARG A 11 -24.47 -49.80 -43.74
N ASN A 12 -24.04 -48.58 -43.74
CA ASN A 12 -22.82 -48.14 -44.43
C ASN A 12 -21.54 -48.28 -43.59
N LEU A 13 -21.66 -48.49 -42.27
CA LEU A 13 -20.50 -48.63 -41.37
C LEU A 13 -20.09 -50.07 -41.12
N PHE A 14 -20.98 -51.04 -41.28
CA PHE A 14 -20.76 -52.44 -40.93
C PHE A 14 -21.09 -53.46 -41.97
N GLY A 15 -20.83 -53.28 -43.22
CA GLY A 15 -20.96 -54.24 -44.30
C GLY A 15 -21.88 -55.43 -44.01
N ALA A 16 -22.64 -55.90 -44.95
CA ALA A 16 -23.60 -57.02 -44.83
C ALA A 16 -22.94 -58.28 -44.29
N VAL A 17 -23.12 -58.56 -43.00
CA VAL A 17 -22.75 -59.80 -42.34
C VAL A 17 -24.05 -60.50 -41.93
N ASP A 18 -24.37 -61.64 -42.57
CA ASP A 18 -25.50 -62.50 -42.22
C ASP A 18 -25.32 -63.04 -40.79
N THR A 19 -26.18 -62.59 -39.87
CA THR A 19 -26.17 -63.07 -38.48
C THR A 19 -27.17 -64.20 -38.26
N PRO A 20 -26.81 -65.29 -37.60
CA PRO A 20 -27.71 -66.41 -37.28
C PRO A 20 -28.86 -65.98 -36.37
N ASN A 21 -30.05 -66.54 -36.66
CA ASN A 21 -31.35 -66.15 -36.05
C ASN A 21 -31.49 -66.32 -34.53
N TRP A 22 -30.53 -66.93 -33.82
CA TRP A 22 -30.59 -67.08 -32.36
C TRP A 22 -30.01 -65.89 -31.54
N LEU A 23 -29.24 -65.04 -32.19
CA LEU A 23 -28.64 -63.85 -31.54
C LEU A 23 -29.65 -62.68 -31.40
N GLY A 24 -30.78 -62.74 -32.10
CA GLY A 24 -31.76 -61.64 -32.07
C GLY A 24 -32.50 -61.46 -30.73
N LYS A 25 -32.59 -62.49 -29.90
CA LYS A 25 -33.36 -62.41 -28.64
C LYS A 25 -32.51 -61.99 -27.40
N VAL A 26 -31.21 -62.12 -27.46
CA VAL A 26 -30.33 -61.73 -26.33
C VAL A 26 -29.78 -60.32 -26.51
N ALA A 27 -29.58 -59.86 -27.72
CA ALA A 27 -29.04 -58.55 -28.02
C ALA A 27 -30.00 -57.38 -27.70
N THR A 28 -31.30 -57.63 -27.81
CA THR A 28 -32.32 -56.56 -27.60
C THR A 28 -32.45 -56.13 -26.15
N ARG A 29 -32.12 -57.01 -25.16
CA ARG A 29 -32.25 -56.67 -23.73
C ARG A 29 -31.00 -55.96 -23.21
N ARG A 30 -29.81 -56.26 -23.70
CA ARG A 30 -28.55 -55.60 -23.31
C ARG A 30 -28.36 -54.27 -24.02
N PHE A 31 -28.86 -54.08 -25.25
CA PHE A 31 -28.78 -52.80 -25.95
C PHE A 31 -29.70 -51.73 -25.39
N ARG A 32 -30.84 -52.11 -24.78
CA ARG A 32 -31.74 -51.16 -24.12
C ARG A 32 -31.12 -50.58 -22.83
N VAL A 33 -30.35 -51.37 -22.07
CA VAL A 33 -29.68 -50.90 -20.85
C VAL A 33 -28.47 -50.00 -21.22
N PHE A 34 -27.75 -50.34 -22.30
CA PHE A 34 -26.61 -49.51 -22.75
C PHE A 34 -27.02 -48.18 -23.38
N ALA A 35 -28.14 -48.16 -24.13
CA ALA A 35 -28.67 -46.92 -24.73
C ALA A 35 -29.23 -45.95 -23.68
N VAL A 36 -29.80 -46.45 -22.55
CA VAL A 36 -30.28 -45.62 -21.45
C VAL A 36 -29.12 -45.09 -20.64
N SER A 37 -28.05 -45.84 -20.43
CA SER A 37 -26.85 -45.39 -19.69
C SER A 37 -26.05 -44.32 -20.45
N VAL A 38 -25.98 -44.37 -21.79
CA VAL A 38 -25.28 -43.36 -22.59
C VAL A 38 -26.10 -42.06 -22.69
N PHE A 39 -27.45 -42.13 -22.65
CA PHE A 39 -28.28 -40.94 -22.71
C PHE A 39 -28.38 -40.20 -21.38
N VAL A 40 -28.19 -40.88 -20.22
CA VAL A 40 -28.17 -40.25 -18.88
C VAL A 40 -26.84 -39.53 -18.64
N CYS A 41 -25.71 -39.96 -19.22
CA CYS A 41 -24.45 -39.26 -19.14
C CYS A 41 -24.36 -37.98 -20.01
N ALA A 42 -25.21 -37.84 -21.04
CA ALA A 42 -25.20 -36.67 -21.93
C ALA A 42 -26.08 -35.50 -21.44
N ALA A 43 -26.81 -35.68 -20.32
CA ALA A 43 -27.71 -34.67 -19.76
C ALA A 43 -27.19 -34.07 -18.44
N LEU A 44 -25.90 -34.24 -18.12
CA LEU A 44 -25.29 -33.41 -17.05
C LEU A 44 -25.28 -31.97 -17.55
N PRO A 45 -25.93 -31.03 -16.84
CA PRO A 45 -25.79 -29.63 -17.17
C PRO A 45 -24.28 -29.34 -17.11
N VAL A 46 -23.70 -28.92 -18.22
CA VAL A 46 -22.44 -28.23 -18.22
C VAL A 46 -22.74 -26.98 -17.39
N SER A 47 -22.45 -27.04 -16.10
CA SER A 47 -22.36 -25.83 -15.27
C SER A 47 -21.32 -24.97 -15.96
N SER A 48 -21.76 -24.06 -16.82
CA SER A 48 -20.94 -22.93 -17.22
C SER A 48 -20.60 -22.24 -15.91
N ALA A 49 -19.37 -22.48 -15.40
CA ALA A 49 -18.81 -21.64 -14.35
C ALA A 49 -19.06 -20.20 -14.81
N PRO A 50 -19.70 -19.36 -13.98
CA PRO A 50 -19.92 -17.97 -14.38
C PRO A 50 -18.56 -17.45 -14.79
N ALA A 51 -18.45 -16.96 -16.03
CA ALA A 51 -17.24 -16.31 -16.52
C ALA A 51 -16.87 -15.32 -15.46
N GLN A 52 -15.74 -15.52 -14.79
CA GLN A 52 -15.31 -14.71 -13.66
C GLN A 52 -15.16 -13.29 -14.22
N GLN A 53 -16.16 -12.44 -13.96
CA GLN A 53 -16.18 -11.09 -14.49
C GLN A 53 -14.86 -10.44 -14.08
N THR A 54 -14.06 -10.08 -15.08
CA THR A 54 -12.74 -9.50 -14.84
C THR A 54 -12.94 -8.18 -14.12
N PHE A 55 -12.50 -8.11 -12.85
CA PHE A 55 -12.50 -6.86 -12.08
C PHE A 55 -11.67 -5.78 -12.79
N PRO A 56 -12.14 -4.52 -12.79
CA PRO A 56 -13.44 -4.01 -12.37
C PRO A 56 -14.47 -3.95 -13.52
N VAL A 57 -15.76 -4.15 -13.20
CA VAL A 57 -16.88 -4.03 -14.16
C VAL A 57 -17.82 -2.86 -13.83
N LYS A 58 -17.53 -2.12 -12.75
CA LYS A 58 -18.26 -0.93 -12.29
C LYS A 58 -17.27 0.08 -11.70
N PRO A 59 -17.67 1.33 -11.44
CA PRO A 59 -16.79 2.34 -10.87
C PRO A 59 -16.13 1.90 -9.56
N VAL A 60 -14.83 2.22 -9.41
CA VAL A 60 -14.06 1.97 -8.19
C VAL A 60 -13.94 3.26 -7.38
N ARG A 61 -14.27 3.19 -6.11
CA ARG A 61 -14.18 4.30 -5.17
C ARG A 61 -12.87 4.24 -4.40
N ILE A 62 -12.10 5.31 -4.46
CA ILE A 62 -10.90 5.51 -3.64
C ILE A 62 -11.23 6.51 -2.53
N VAL A 63 -11.30 6.03 -1.31
CA VAL A 63 -11.45 6.87 -0.11
C VAL A 63 -10.06 7.33 0.30
N VAL A 64 -9.80 8.63 0.19
CA VAL A 64 -8.53 9.26 0.56
C VAL A 64 -8.59 9.69 2.02
N SER A 65 -7.70 9.15 2.86
CA SER A 65 -7.61 9.49 4.29
C SER A 65 -6.89 10.83 4.49
N GLY A 66 -7.46 11.89 3.96
CA GLY A 66 -6.94 13.24 4.01
C GLY A 66 -7.89 14.26 3.39
N ALA A 67 -7.75 15.52 3.78
CA ALA A 67 -8.49 16.61 3.17
C ALA A 67 -8.07 16.81 1.71
N ALA A 68 -8.96 17.39 0.91
CA ALA A 68 -8.64 17.85 -0.43
C ALA A 68 -7.48 18.87 -0.38
N GLY A 69 -6.57 18.81 -1.35
CA GLY A 69 -5.38 19.66 -1.42
C GLY A 69 -4.18 19.19 -0.57
N THR A 70 -4.30 18.08 0.17
CA THR A 70 -3.14 17.46 0.83
C THR A 70 -2.24 16.74 -0.18
N GLY A 71 -0.99 16.46 0.19
CA GLY A 71 -0.06 15.72 -0.67
C GLY A 71 -0.61 14.35 -1.10
N LEU A 72 -1.31 13.64 -0.21
CA LEU A 72 -1.96 12.37 -0.54
C LEU A 72 -3.09 12.55 -1.57
N ASP A 73 -3.93 13.58 -1.43
CA ASP A 73 -4.97 13.90 -2.40
C ASP A 73 -4.38 14.29 -3.75
N ALA A 74 -3.38 15.19 -3.75
CA ALA A 74 -2.69 15.61 -4.98
C ALA A 74 -2.09 14.42 -5.73
N THR A 75 -1.42 13.50 -5.02
CA THR A 75 -0.87 12.28 -5.61
C THR A 75 -1.96 11.34 -6.10
N THR A 76 -3.05 11.18 -5.35
CA THR A 76 -4.19 10.35 -5.78
C THR A 76 -4.80 10.89 -7.07
N ARG A 77 -4.88 12.22 -7.25
CA ARG A 77 -5.39 12.88 -8.48
C ARG A 77 -4.45 12.71 -9.68
N LEU A 78 -3.19 12.39 -9.49
CA LEU A 78 -2.30 11.97 -10.57
C LEU A 78 -2.50 10.49 -10.95
N ILE A 79 -2.76 9.64 -9.98
CA ILE A 79 -2.87 8.18 -10.15
C ILE A 79 -4.25 7.77 -10.67
N ALA A 80 -5.34 8.32 -10.10
CA ALA A 80 -6.70 7.87 -10.36
C ALA A 80 -7.14 7.98 -11.83
N PRO A 81 -6.81 9.03 -12.61
CA PRO A 81 -7.11 9.09 -14.04
C PRO A 81 -6.44 7.97 -14.82
N LYS A 82 -5.19 7.63 -14.51
CA LYS A 82 -4.44 6.55 -15.15
C LYS A 82 -4.99 5.17 -14.80
N LEU A 83 -5.45 4.98 -13.56
CA LEU A 83 -6.18 3.77 -13.17
C LEU A 83 -7.53 3.68 -13.90
N SER A 84 -8.26 4.80 -14.04
CA SER A 84 -9.53 4.83 -14.76
C SER A 84 -9.35 4.44 -16.23
N GLU A 85 -8.32 4.96 -16.90
CA GLU A 85 -7.95 4.61 -18.27
C GLU A 85 -7.58 3.12 -18.39
N TYR A 86 -6.74 2.63 -17.48
CA TYR A 86 -6.27 1.24 -17.47
C TYR A 86 -7.41 0.25 -17.21
N TRP A 87 -8.28 0.54 -16.24
CA TRP A 87 -9.42 -0.31 -15.87
C TRP A 87 -10.63 -0.16 -16.78
N LYS A 88 -10.65 0.86 -17.64
CA LYS A 88 -11.83 1.22 -18.46
C LYS A 88 -13.09 1.40 -17.62
N GLN A 89 -12.92 1.83 -16.39
CA GLN A 89 -13.98 2.10 -15.40
C GLN A 89 -13.66 3.38 -14.66
N PRO A 90 -14.66 4.20 -14.33
CA PRO A 90 -14.44 5.40 -13.54
C PRO A 90 -13.80 5.10 -12.18
N VAL A 91 -12.78 5.87 -11.81
CA VAL A 91 -12.19 5.88 -10.47
C VAL A 91 -12.62 7.15 -9.77
N VAL A 92 -13.42 7.01 -8.72
CA VAL A 92 -14.03 8.13 -7.98
C VAL A 92 -13.23 8.40 -6.71
N ILE A 93 -12.72 9.61 -6.56
CA ILE A 93 -11.98 10.07 -5.37
C ILE A 93 -12.97 10.62 -4.36
N ASP A 94 -12.93 10.11 -3.12
CA ASP A 94 -13.74 10.55 -1.99
C ASP A 94 -12.83 10.96 -0.83
N ASN A 95 -12.64 12.25 -0.65
CA ASN A 95 -11.80 12.78 0.43
C ASN A 95 -12.55 12.76 1.77
N ARG A 96 -11.98 12.08 2.76
CA ARG A 96 -12.47 12.04 4.14
C ARG A 96 -11.32 12.17 5.11
N GLN A 97 -11.54 12.83 6.22
CA GLN A 97 -10.47 13.00 7.20
C GLN A 97 -10.25 11.75 8.05
N GLY A 98 -9.01 11.31 8.11
CA GLY A 98 -8.42 10.42 9.11
C GLY A 98 -9.29 9.23 9.52
N VAL A 99 -9.79 9.28 10.74
CA VAL A 99 -10.60 8.21 11.34
C VAL A 99 -11.89 7.93 10.55
N ILE A 100 -12.52 8.97 9.98
CA ILE A 100 -13.77 8.83 9.20
C ILE A 100 -13.49 8.05 7.90
N ALA A 101 -12.40 8.37 7.20
CA ALA A 101 -11.99 7.65 5.99
C ALA A 101 -11.76 6.17 6.29
N ASN A 102 -10.95 5.90 7.30
CA ASN A 102 -10.60 4.54 7.70
C ASN A 102 -11.85 3.75 8.12
N SER A 103 -12.71 4.32 8.99
CA SER A 103 -13.95 3.67 9.41
C SER A 103 -14.93 3.43 8.25
N THR A 104 -14.95 4.30 7.24
CA THR A 104 -15.78 4.11 6.04
C THR A 104 -15.35 2.86 5.27
N VAL A 105 -14.05 2.66 5.08
CA VAL A 105 -13.54 1.50 4.33
C VAL A 105 -13.59 0.23 5.17
N ALA A 106 -13.29 0.30 6.47
CA ALA A 106 -13.41 -0.85 7.38
C ALA A 106 -14.79 -1.51 7.35
N LYS A 107 -15.85 -0.72 7.10
CA LYS A 107 -17.24 -1.18 7.04
C LYS A 107 -17.77 -1.43 5.62
N ALA A 108 -16.94 -1.25 4.59
CA ALA A 108 -17.35 -1.45 3.22
C ALA A 108 -17.36 -2.95 2.83
N THR A 109 -18.09 -3.27 1.76
CA THR A 109 -18.12 -4.63 1.19
C THR A 109 -16.73 -5.03 0.70
N PRO A 110 -16.24 -6.25 1.00
CA PRO A 110 -14.90 -6.72 0.61
C PRO A 110 -14.85 -7.21 -0.85
N ASP A 111 -15.42 -6.43 -1.78
CA ASP A 111 -15.56 -6.72 -3.20
C ASP A 111 -14.53 -6.01 -4.10
N GLY A 112 -13.60 -5.26 -3.50
CA GLY A 112 -12.55 -4.52 -4.21
C GLY A 112 -12.97 -3.15 -4.76
N TYR A 113 -14.25 -2.78 -4.68
CA TYR A 113 -14.74 -1.52 -5.26
C TYR A 113 -14.69 -0.32 -4.31
N THR A 114 -14.29 -0.53 -3.07
CA THR A 114 -13.99 0.54 -2.12
C THR A 114 -12.59 0.31 -1.54
N LEU A 115 -11.66 1.20 -1.88
CA LEU A 115 -10.27 1.12 -1.46
C LEU A 115 -9.91 2.32 -0.59
N LEU A 116 -9.05 2.11 0.40
CA LEU A 116 -8.50 3.17 1.24
C LEU A 116 -7.12 3.56 0.72
N PHE A 117 -6.94 4.83 0.37
CA PHE A 117 -5.63 5.44 0.15
C PHE A 117 -5.26 6.22 1.40
N VAL A 118 -4.18 5.82 2.08
CA VAL A 118 -3.78 6.38 3.36
C VAL A 118 -2.27 6.48 3.45
N SER A 119 -1.78 7.49 4.16
CA SER A 119 -0.36 7.57 4.53
C SER A 119 -0.06 6.59 5.67
N GLY A 120 1.22 6.42 6.00
CA GLY A 120 1.63 5.61 7.15
C GLY A 120 1.01 6.00 8.50
N SER A 121 0.24 7.08 8.53
CA SER A 121 -0.54 7.51 9.71
C SER A 121 -1.53 6.46 10.21
N ILE A 122 -1.89 5.45 9.41
CA ILE A 122 -2.76 4.35 9.87
C ILE A 122 -2.09 3.53 10.99
N ALA A 123 -0.78 3.25 10.86
CA ALA A 123 -0.01 2.53 11.89
C ALA A 123 0.18 3.40 13.15
N VAL A 124 0.45 4.69 12.98
CA VAL A 124 0.56 5.64 14.10
C VAL A 124 -0.75 5.74 14.85
N ARG A 125 -1.88 5.87 14.15
CA ARG A 125 -3.20 5.91 14.81
C ARG A 125 -3.50 4.68 15.63
N HIS A 126 -3.13 3.49 15.14
CA HIS A 126 -3.33 2.24 15.88
C HIS A 126 -2.67 2.27 17.27
N VAL A 127 -1.49 2.88 17.39
CA VAL A 127 -0.76 2.93 18.68
C VAL A 127 -1.10 4.16 19.52
N MET A 128 -1.53 5.26 18.88
CA MET A 128 -1.81 6.53 19.55
C MET A 128 -3.21 6.64 20.14
N PHE A 129 -4.18 5.92 19.63
CA PHE A 129 -5.58 6.03 20.03
C PHE A 129 -6.08 4.72 20.62
N ALA A 130 -6.51 4.76 21.89
CA ALA A 130 -7.07 3.57 22.55
C ALA A 130 -8.47 3.18 22.01
N ASN A 131 -9.25 4.16 21.54
CA ASN A 131 -10.63 4.00 21.13
C ASN A 131 -10.85 4.41 19.67
N LEU A 132 -10.41 3.57 18.72
CA LEU A 132 -10.73 3.73 17.31
C LEU A 132 -12.05 2.99 16.98
N PRO A 133 -12.90 3.53 16.08
CA PRO A 133 -14.11 2.85 15.63
C PRO A 133 -13.84 1.71 14.63
N TYR A 134 -12.62 1.22 14.55
CA TYR A 134 -12.13 0.12 13.74
C TYR A 134 -10.86 -0.48 14.37
N ASP A 135 -10.57 -1.74 14.03
CA ASP A 135 -9.31 -2.41 14.38
C ASP A 135 -8.40 -2.45 13.13
N THR A 136 -7.27 -1.74 13.18
CA THR A 136 -6.35 -1.63 12.03
C THR A 136 -5.85 -2.99 11.51
N LEU A 137 -5.71 -3.98 12.37
CA LEU A 137 -5.18 -5.29 12.00
C LEU A 137 -6.24 -6.32 11.60
N LYS A 138 -7.51 -6.08 11.99
CA LYS A 138 -8.62 -6.99 11.70
C LYS A 138 -9.54 -6.50 10.59
N ASP A 139 -9.72 -5.19 10.45
CA ASP A 139 -10.72 -4.61 9.55
C ASP A 139 -10.14 -4.22 8.19
N PHE A 140 -8.81 -4.30 8.02
CA PHE A 140 -8.15 -3.99 6.76
C PHE A 140 -7.29 -5.14 6.26
N ALA A 141 -7.24 -5.25 4.94
CA ALA A 141 -6.37 -6.13 4.19
C ALA A 141 -5.45 -5.31 3.29
N GLY A 142 -4.15 -5.50 3.39
CA GLY A 142 -3.17 -4.77 2.59
C GLY A 142 -3.31 -5.09 1.09
N VAL A 143 -3.21 -4.08 0.25
CA VAL A 143 -3.16 -4.23 -1.21
C VAL A 143 -1.75 -3.99 -1.70
N THR A 144 -1.24 -2.78 -1.52
CA THR A 144 0.13 -2.41 -1.91
C THR A 144 0.55 -1.08 -1.27
N GLU A 145 1.84 -0.87 -1.10
CA GLU A 145 2.35 0.49 -0.98
C GLU A 145 2.24 1.21 -2.33
N LEU A 146 2.17 2.52 -2.31
CA LEU A 146 2.13 3.36 -3.51
C LEU A 146 3.48 4.05 -3.70
N TYR A 147 3.93 4.70 -2.66
CA TYR A 147 5.15 5.48 -2.66
C TYR A 147 5.63 5.80 -1.25
N THR A 148 6.89 6.16 -1.17
CA THR A 148 7.49 6.71 0.04
C THR A 148 7.87 8.17 -0.19
N ALA A 149 7.68 9.00 0.84
CA ALA A 149 8.20 10.37 0.79
C ALA A 149 9.72 10.34 0.90
N ASN A 150 10.38 11.20 0.12
CA ASN A 150 11.80 11.45 0.26
C ASN A 150 12.04 12.29 1.50
N SER A 151 12.57 11.67 2.54
CA SER A 151 12.87 12.33 3.81
C SER A 151 14.37 12.55 3.95
N VAL A 152 14.70 13.62 4.64
CA VAL A 152 16.06 14.05 4.96
C VAL A 152 16.17 14.40 6.45
N VAL A 153 17.30 14.09 7.03
CA VAL A 153 17.68 14.63 8.35
C VAL A 153 18.49 15.89 8.13
N VAL A 154 18.01 16.99 8.66
CA VAL A 154 18.70 18.28 8.57
C VAL A 154 19.06 18.82 9.96
N VAL A 155 20.19 19.54 10.02
CA VAL A 155 20.69 20.20 11.22
C VAL A 155 20.87 21.70 11.00
N GLY A 156 20.87 22.48 12.06
CA GLY A 156 21.18 23.91 12.01
C GLY A 156 22.64 24.17 11.63
N PRO A 157 22.93 25.13 10.73
CA PRO A 157 24.30 25.36 10.23
C PRO A 157 25.24 25.88 11.33
N ALA A 158 24.73 26.61 12.31
CA ALA A 158 25.53 27.15 13.43
C ALA A 158 26.15 26.05 14.33
N MET A 159 25.69 24.80 14.20
CA MET A 159 26.25 23.68 14.95
C MET A 159 27.62 23.22 14.42
N GLY A 160 27.95 23.52 13.15
CA GLY A 160 29.16 23.01 12.49
C GLY A 160 29.13 21.49 12.21
N VAL A 161 27.97 20.85 12.37
CA VAL A 161 27.76 19.40 12.21
C VAL A 161 27.39 19.06 10.77
N LYS A 162 28.03 18.04 10.20
CA LYS A 162 27.80 17.58 8.83
C LYS A 162 27.47 16.08 8.72
N THR A 163 27.60 15.35 9.82
CA THR A 163 27.40 13.89 9.87
C THR A 163 26.60 13.48 11.11
N VAL A 164 25.99 12.28 11.07
CA VAL A 164 25.30 11.71 12.22
C VAL A 164 26.26 11.48 13.39
N LYS A 165 27.49 11.04 13.10
CA LYS A 165 28.54 10.85 14.11
C LYS A 165 28.89 12.16 14.84
N GLU A 166 29.02 13.26 14.09
CA GLU A 166 29.26 14.59 14.67
C GLU A 166 28.04 15.08 15.47
N LEU A 167 26.81 14.81 15.01
CA LEU A 167 25.60 15.14 15.74
C LEU A 167 25.54 14.40 17.09
N LEU A 168 25.90 13.12 17.12
CA LEU A 168 26.00 12.33 18.32
C LEU A 168 27.03 12.94 19.30
N ALA A 169 28.24 13.20 18.82
CA ALA A 169 29.29 13.82 19.63
C ALA A 169 28.88 15.20 20.17
N TYR A 170 28.24 16.01 19.33
CA TYR A 170 27.70 17.32 19.69
C TYR A 170 26.64 17.19 20.82
N SER A 171 25.79 16.16 20.74
CA SER A 171 24.76 15.93 21.77
C SER A 171 25.33 15.41 23.08
N GLN A 172 26.36 14.57 23.04
CA GLN A 172 27.04 14.05 24.23
C GLN A 172 27.77 15.15 25.01
N ALA A 173 28.36 16.11 24.28
CA ALA A 173 29.02 17.27 24.91
C ALA A 173 28.05 18.29 25.53
N ARG A 174 26.72 18.16 25.29
CA ARG A 174 25.69 19.13 25.72
C ARG A 174 24.45 18.43 26.29
N PRO A 175 24.59 17.63 27.36
CA PRO A 175 23.48 16.88 27.94
C PRO A 175 22.32 17.78 28.33
N GLY A 176 21.10 17.40 27.94
CA GLY A 176 19.87 18.14 28.23
C GLY A 176 19.65 19.43 27.41
N LYS A 177 20.57 19.81 26.52
CA LYS A 177 20.50 21.06 25.74
C LYS A 177 20.20 20.85 24.27
N ILE A 178 19.92 19.63 23.85
CA ILE A 178 19.63 19.32 22.43
C ILE A 178 18.12 19.20 22.26
N PHE A 179 17.61 19.90 21.25
CA PHE A 179 16.18 19.90 20.89
C PHE A 179 16.01 19.48 19.45
N PHE A 180 15.01 18.67 19.17
CA PHE A 180 14.58 18.43 17.80
C PHE A 180 13.17 18.97 17.58
N ALA A 181 12.95 19.47 16.36
CA ALA A 181 11.70 20.07 15.98
C ALA A 181 10.86 19.08 15.13
N SER A 182 9.56 19.00 15.37
CA SER A 182 8.62 18.35 14.46
C SER A 182 7.22 18.95 14.63
N PRO A 183 6.30 18.73 13.65
CA PRO A 183 4.90 19.08 13.88
C PRO A 183 4.33 18.13 14.94
N VAL A 184 3.20 18.46 15.41
CA VAL A 184 2.32 17.75 16.37
C VAL A 184 2.92 16.51 17.04
N ALA A 185 3.00 16.53 18.38
CA ALA A 185 3.44 15.37 19.16
C ALA A 185 2.61 14.11 18.81
N GLY A 186 3.30 12.97 18.56
CA GLY A 186 2.68 11.73 18.12
C GLY A 186 2.36 11.68 16.63
N GLY A 187 2.63 12.73 15.85
CA GLY A 187 2.54 12.68 14.38
C GLY A 187 3.66 11.86 13.75
N MET A 188 3.54 11.58 12.43
CA MET A 188 4.50 10.76 11.70
C MET A 188 5.93 11.31 11.75
N ASP A 189 6.11 12.62 11.53
CA ASP A 189 7.43 13.27 11.56
C ASP A 189 8.04 13.24 12.95
N HIS A 190 7.21 13.42 14.00
CA HIS A 190 7.64 13.25 15.38
C HIS A 190 8.13 11.84 15.64
N MET A 191 7.32 10.84 15.32
CA MET A 191 7.66 9.43 15.54
C MET A 191 8.90 8.99 14.77
N ASN A 192 9.08 9.46 13.53
CA ASN A 192 10.30 9.20 12.77
C ASN A 192 11.52 9.92 13.36
N SER A 193 11.38 11.14 13.86
CA SER A 193 12.46 11.88 14.53
C SER A 193 12.87 11.21 15.86
N GLU A 194 11.90 10.71 16.63
CA GLU A 194 12.16 9.93 17.84
C GLU A 194 12.92 8.63 17.53
N ARG A 195 12.48 7.90 16.51
CA ARG A 195 13.17 6.67 16.06
C ARG A 195 14.59 6.96 15.61
N PHE A 196 14.80 8.07 14.87
CA PHE A 196 16.15 8.52 14.50
C PHE A 196 17.00 8.79 15.73
N ARG A 197 16.50 9.61 16.64
CA ARG A 197 17.19 9.98 17.87
C ARG A 197 17.62 8.74 18.68
N ILE A 198 16.71 7.77 18.82
CA ILE A 198 16.95 6.53 19.55
C ILE A 198 18.01 5.68 18.83
N ALA A 199 17.85 5.43 17.54
CA ALA A 199 18.80 4.64 16.75
C ALA A 199 20.20 5.27 16.72
N ALA A 200 20.29 6.60 16.59
CA ALA A 200 21.57 7.32 16.59
C ALA A 200 22.14 7.53 18.01
N GLY A 201 21.47 7.09 19.09
CA GLY A 201 21.91 7.28 20.47
C GLY A 201 21.91 8.74 20.95
N ILE A 202 21.16 9.63 20.27
CA ILE A 202 21.14 11.07 20.55
C ILE A 202 20.18 11.36 21.70
N LYS A 203 20.68 12.07 22.74
CA LYS A 203 19.85 12.58 23.84
C LYS A 203 19.32 13.96 23.48
N ALA A 204 18.07 14.03 22.99
CA ALA A 204 17.40 15.27 22.62
C ALA A 204 15.96 15.29 23.12
N GLN A 205 15.41 16.50 23.30
CA GLN A 205 14.04 16.76 23.71
C GLN A 205 13.22 17.23 22.50
N HIS A 206 11.95 16.80 22.41
CA HIS A 206 11.03 17.23 21.38
C HIS A 206 10.48 18.62 21.62
N VAL A 207 10.45 19.45 20.57
CA VAL A 207 9.73 20.72 20.54
C VAL A 207 8.69 20.65 19.42
N SER A 208 7.41 20.80 19.79
CA SER A 208 6.28 20.69 18.87
C SER A 208 5.97 22.04 18.22
N TYR A 209 5.71 21.99 16.90
CA TYR A 209 5.31 23.12 16.05
C TYR A 209 4.01 22.82 15.31
N LYS A 210 3.42 23.83 14.64
CA LYS A 210 2.16 23.66 13.89
C LYS A 210 2.34 22.86 12.61
N GLY A 211 3.55 22.87 12.03
CA GLY A 211 3.84 22.19 10.76
C GLY A 211 5.33 21.98 10.53
N SER A 212 5.65 21.08 9.56
CA SER A 212 7.04 20.73 9.23
C SER A 212 7.84 21.92 8.69
N GLY A 213 7.19 22.88 8.00
CA GLY A 213 7.84 24.10 7.53
C GLY A 213 8.28 25.01 8.68
N GLU A 214 7.42 25.21 9.69
CA GLU A 214 7.76 25.98 10.89
C GLU A 214 8.89 25.30 11.68
N ALA A 215 8.80 23.98 11.90
CA ALA A 215 9.84 23.19 12.54
C ALA A 215 11.20 23.34 11.84
N LEU A 216 11.20 23.34 10.49
CA LEU A 216 12.41 23.51 9.70
C LEU A 216 13.01 24.93 9.83
N ILE A 217 12.17 25.97 9.87
CA ILE A 217 12.61 27.37 10.10
C ILE A 217 13.26 27.50 11.48
N GLU A 218 12.75 26.83 12.49
CA GLU A 218 13.32 26.86 13.85
C GLU A 218 14.71 26.20 13.91
N VAL A 219 14.92 25.14 13.11
CA VAL A 219 16.23 24.52 12.94
C VAL A 219 17.19 25.45 12.19
N ALA A 220 16.72 26.10 11.13
CA ALA A 220 17.53 27.07 10.38
C ALA A 220 17.95 28.27 11.24
N ALA A 221 17.09 28.70 12.15
CA ALA A 221 17.35 29.79 13.10
C ALA A 221 18.17 29.38 14.35
N GLY A 222 18.51 28.08 14.48
CA GLY A 222 19.28 27.56 15.62
C GLY A 222 18.50 27.44 16.93
N ARG A 223 17.15 27.60 16.91
CA ARG A 223 16.30 27.41 18.11
C ARG A 223 15.96 25.94 18.34
N ALA A 224 16.05 25.11 17.30
CA ALA A 224 16.12 23.66 17.42
C ALA A 224 17.37 23.16 16.66
N HIS A 225 17.82 21.96 16.96
CA HIS A 225 19.10 21.43 16.48
C HIS A 225 18.97 20.60 15.22
N PHE A 226 17.91 19.79 15.13
CA PHE A 226 17.65 18.95 13.95
C PHE A 226 16.16 18.67 13.77
N THR A 227 15.81 18.20 12.57
CA THR A 227 14.47 17.66 12.24
C THR A 227 14.59 16.58 11.16
N VAL A 228 13.61 15.67 11.12
CA VAL A 228 13.38 14.75 10.00
C VAL A 228 12.21 15.30 9.20
N VAL A 229 12.43 15.63 7.94
CA VAL A 229 11.45 16.34 7.12
C VAL A 229 11.52 15.86 5.66
N SER A 230 10.47 16.11 4.87
CA SER A 230 10.51 15.85 3.42
C SER A 230 11.56 16.73 2.73
N VAL A 231 12.30 16.14 1.79
CA VAL A 231 13.24 16.88 0.93
C VAL A 231 12.53 18.03 0.22
N LEU A 232 11.28 17.84 -0.24
CA LEU A 232 10.50 18.85 -0.91
C LEU A 232 10.34 20.15 -0.07
N ILE A 233 10.19 20.00 1.24
CA ILE A 233 10.10 21.15 2.18
C ILE A 233 11.48 21.75 2.45
N ALA A 234 12.52 20.91 2.54
CA ALA A 234 13.86 21.33 2.98
C ALA A 234 14.74 21.84 1.83
N GLN A 235 14.49 21.47 0.58
CA GLN A 235 15.40 21.65 -0.56
C GLN A 235 15.85 23.11 -0.77
N SER A 236 14.96 24.08 -0.62
CA SER A 236 15.32 25.50 -0.77
C SER A 236 16.29 25.94 0.31
N LEU A 237 16.01 25.60 1.59
CA LEU A 237 16.90 25.99 2.70
C LEU A 237 18.22 25.23 2.69
N ILE A 238 18.24 24.01 2.16
CA ILE A 238 19.49 23.25 1.94
C ILE A 238 20.34 23.94 0.86
N LYS A 239 19.71 24.30 -0.29
CA LYS A 239 20.37 25.00 -1.39
C LYS A 239 20.93 26.35 -0.94
N ASP A 240 20.21 27.08 -0.10
CA ASP A 240 20.61 28.37 0.43
C ASP A 240 21.63 28.26 1.61
N GLY A 241 22.02 27.04 1.99
CA GLY A 241 22.94 26.80 3.12
C GLY A 241 22.35 27.15 4.50
N LYS A 242 21.04 27.35 4.59
CA LYS A 242 20.36 27.71 5.86
C LYS A 242 20.10 26.51 6.77
N VAL A 243 20.19 25.29 6.22
CA VAL A 243 20.25 24.03 6.96
C VAL A 243 21.23 23.09 6.25
N VAL A 244 21.78 22.13 6.99
CA VAL A 244 22.71 21.14 6.48
C VAL A 244 22.02 19.77 6.45
N ALA A 245 21.90 19.14 5.28
CA ALA A 245 21.43 17.78 5.15
C ALA A 245 22.55 16.80 5.53
N ILE A 246 22.32 15.92 6.50
CA ILE A 246 23.32 14.96 6.97
C ILE A 246 23.02 13.52 6.57
N MET A 247 21.81 13.25 6.11
CA MET A 247 21.37 11.90 5.70
C MET A 247 20.03 11.98 4.95
N GLN A 248 19.85 11.17 3.90
CA GLN A 248 18.62 11.13 3.09
C GLN A 248 18.13 9.70 2.85
N ARG A 249 16.84 9.56 2.56
CA ARG A 249 16.24 8.25 2.29
C ARG A 249 16.54 7.72 0.89
N HIS A 250 16.44 8.55 -0.14
CA HIS A 250 16.71 8.25 -1.54
C HIS A 250 17.70 9.25 -2.12
N PRO A 251 18.50 8.88 -3.12
CA PRO A 251 19.65 9.68 -3.62
C PRO A 251 19.21 10.87 -4.48
N ILE A 252 18.59 11.89 -3.85
CA ILE A 252 18.08 13.11 -4.51
C ILE A 252 19.06 14.27 -4.31
N LEU A 253 19.64 14.38 -3.13
CA LEU A 253 20.59 15.46 -2.80
C LEU A 253 22.01 14.98 -3.06
N PRO A 254 22.73 15.56 -4.03
CA PRO A 254 24.11 15.17 -4.31
C PRO A 254 25.03 15.30 -3.08
N GLY A 255 25.82 14.29 -2.82
CA GLY A 255 26.79 14.29 -1.73
C GLY A 255 26.22 14.03 -0.34
N VAL A 256 24.90 13.90 -0.19
CA VAL A 256 24.26 13.54 1.08
C VAL A 256 24.17 12.00 1.16
N PRO A 257 24.70 11.35 2.22
CA PRO A 257 24.70 9.90 2.32
C PRO A 257 23.30 9.34 2.54
N LEU A 258 23.10 8.07 2.16
CA LEU A 258 21.84 7.37 2.36
C LEU A 258 21.68 6.91 3.82
N ILE A 259 20.47 6.90 4.31
CA ILE A 259 20.12 6.33 5.61
C ILE A 259 20.60 4.89 5.73
N ALA A 260 20.40 4.08 4.67
CA ALA A 260 20.79 2.68 4.67
C ALA A 260 22.30 2.46 4.87
N ASP A 261 23.13 3.42 4.47
CA ASP A 261 24.60 3.33 4.58
C ASP A 261 25.11 3.83 5.93
N VAL A 262 24.40 4.79 6.55
CA VAL A 262 24.84 5.48 7.78
C VAL A 262 24.23 4.88 9.04
N LEU A 263 22.98 4.48 8.98
CA LEU A 263 22.20 4.01 10.13
C LEU A 263 21.22 2.91 9.69
N PRO A 264 21.72 1.74 9.25
CA PRO A 264 20.91 0.69 8.65
C PRO A 264 19.81 0.13 9.57
N GLU A 265 20.00 0.22 10.90
CA GLU A 265 19.01 -0.15 11.90
C GLU A 265 17.82 0.81 11.98
N TRP A 266 17.95 2.02 11.42
CA TRP A 266 16.86 2.99 11.35
C TRP A 266 16.22 3.01 9.96
N THR A 267 15.02 2.50 9.86
CA THR A 267 14.20 2.60 8.66
C THR A 267 13.11 3.64 8.85
N LEU A 268 12.94 4.55 7.89
CA LEU A 268 11.79 5.45 7.87
C LEU A 268 10.50 4.65 7.66
N VAL A 269 9.55 4.83 8.57
CA VAL A 269 8.22 4.21 8.49
C VAL A 269 7.25 5.20 7.86
N GLY A 270 6.24 4.71 7.18
CA GLY A 270 5.16 5.56 6.69
C GLY A 270 5.14 5.76 5.18
N ALA A 271 5.06 4.67 4.43
CA ALA A 271 4.66 4.75 3.03
C ALA A 271 3.18 5.15 2.90
N SER A 272 2.83 5.83 1.81
CA SER A 272 1.44 5.92 1.38
C SER A 272 1.04 4.60 0.73
N ALA A 273 -0.14 4.11 1.04
CA ALA A 273 -0.51 2.75 0.75
C ALA A 273 -2.01 2.58 0.47
N VAL A 274 -2.34 1.44 -0.10
CA VAL A 274 -3.71 1.01 -0.41
C VAL A 274 -4.10 -0.15 0.46
N TYR A 275 -5.27 -0.04 1.08
CA TYR A 275 -5.93 -1.11 1.80
C TYR A 275 -7.32 -1.36 1.22
N ALA A 276 -7.77 -2.59 1.33
CA ALA A 276 -9.14 -3.00 1.11
C ALA A 276 -9.79 -3.38 2.44
N PRO A 277 -11.13 -3.50 2.52
CA PRO A 277 -11.80 -4.09 3.68
C PRO A 277 -11.28 -5.51 3.96
N ALA A 278 -11.24 -5.90 5.23
CA ALA A 278 -10.95 -7.28 5.60
C ALA A 278 -11.92 -8.25 4.91
N GLY A 279 -11.41 -9.45 4.58
CA GLY A 279 -12.19 -10.44 3.82
C GLY A 279 -12.16 -10.25 2.29
N THR A 280 -11.54 -9.17 1.77
CA THR A 280 -11.27 -9.04 0.33
C THR A 280 -10.38 -10.19 -0.13
N PRO A 281 -10.82 -11.03 -1.12
CA PRO A 281 -10.10 -12.22 -1.52
C PRO A 281 -8.67 -11.93 -1.97
N MET A 282 -7.71 -12.77 -1.58
CA MET A 282 -6.30 -12.60 -1.93
C MET A 282 -6.06 -12.46 -3.45
N PRO A 283 -6.66 -13.29 -4.33
CA PRO A 283 -6.47 -13.12 -5.78
C PRO A 283 -6.92 -11.74 -6.29
N LEU A 284 -7.98 -11.17 -5.69
CA LEU A 284 -8.46 -9.84 -6.05
C LEU A 284 -7.49 -8.74 -5.56
N ARG A 285 -6.97 -8.85 -4.34
CA ARG A 285 -5.96 -7.93 -3.82
C ARG A 285 -4.68 -7.96 -4.66
N GLN A 286 -4.22 -9.15 -5.05
CA GLN A 286 -3.06 -9.33 -5.93
C GLN A 286 -3.29 -8.68 -7.29
N LYS A 287 -4.47 -8.88 -7.89
CA LYS A 287 -4.82 -8.21 -9.17
C LYS A 287 -4.78 -6.70 -9.03
N ILE A 288 -5.44 -6.14 -8.02
CA ILE A 288 -5.47 -4.68 -7.79
C ILE A 288 -4.04 -4.14 -7.55
N SER A 289 -3.24 -4.84 -6.75
CA SER A 289 -1.83 -4.50 -6.50
C SER A 289 -1.01 -4.46 -7.79
N GLN A 290 -1.13 -5.48 -8.64
CA GLN A 290 -0.42 -5.56 -9.93
C GLN A 290 -0.86 -4.45 -10.88
N ASP A 291 -2.16 -4.16 -10.95
CA ASP A 291 -2.71 -3.11 -11.80
C ASP A 291 -2.17 -1.73 -11.35
N ILE A 292 -2.20 -1.45 -10.05
CA ILE A 292 -1.64 -0.22 -9.47
C ILE A 292 -0.14 -0.12 -9.74
N ALA A 293 0.61 -1.20 -9.49
CA ALA A 293 2.06 -1.23 -9.75
C ALA A 293 2.38 -0.93 -11.21
N ARG A 294 1.63 -1.51 -12.14
CA ARG A 294 1.79 -1.27 -13.58
C ARG A 294 1.50 0.19 -13.95
N VAL A 295 0.44 0.76 -13.43
CA VAL A 295 0.07 2.16 -13.68
C VAL A 295 1.12 3.12 -13.12
N LEU A 296 1.66 2.85 -11.93
CA LEU A 296 2.72 3.68 -11.31
C LEU A 296 4.05 3.65 -12.08
N GLN A 297 4.28 2.65 -12.93
CA GLN A 297 5.47 2.53 -13.78
C GLN A 297 5.29 3.19 -15.16
N LEU A 298 4.12 3.78 -15.47
CA LEU A 298 3.94 4.52 -16.71
C LEU A 298 4.93 5.71 -16.75
N PRO A 299 5.70 5.89 -17.84
CA PRO A 299 6.81 6.85 -17.89
C PRO A 299 6.37 8.28 -17.53
N ASP A 300 5.25 8.75 -18.09
CA ASP A 300 4.70 10.08 -17.86
C ASP A 300 4.24 10.29 -16.40
N LEU A 301 3.64 9.28 -15.79
CA LEU A 301 3.24 9.34 -14.39
C LEU A 301 4.45 9.28 -13.45
N LYS A 302 5.39 8.37 -13.74
CA LYS A 302 6.61 8.21 -12.94
C LYS A 302 7.45 9.48 -12.93
N GLU A 303 7.71 10.08 -14.11
CA GLU A 303 8.44 11.35 -14.22
C GLU A 303 7.77 12.46 -13.40
N ARG A 304 6.43 12.54 -13.46
CA ARG A 304 5.68 13.54 -12.71
C ARG A 304 5.73 13.31 -11.19
N LEU A 305 5.71 12.06 -10.74
CA LEU A 305 5.86 11.71 -9.33
C LEU A 305 7.28 12.01 -8.82
N ASP A 306 8.30 11.64 -9.60
CA ASP A 306 9.71 11.92 -9.28
C ASP A 306 9.96 13.44 -9.20
N SER A 307 9.37 14.25 -10.09
CA SER A 307 9.53 15.72 -10.11
C SER A 307 8.97 16.41 -8.86
N VAL A 308 8.03 15.77 -8.15
CA VAL A 308 7.49 16.27 -6.87
C VAL A 308 8.05 15.53 -5.66
N GLY A 309 9.18 14.81 -5.84
CA GLY A 309 9.90 14.16 -4.76
C GLY A 309 9.22 12.89 -4.22
N ILE A 310 8.35 12.26 -5.01
CA ILE A 310 7.66 11.02 -4.66
C ILE A 310 8.39 9.85 -5.29
N HIS A 311 8.86 8.92 -4.45
CA HIS A 311 9.50 7.69 -4.93
C HIS A 311 8.50 6.53 -4.91
N VAL A 312 8.21 5.99 -6.10
CA VAL A 312 7.30 4.84 -6.26
C VAL A 312 7.91 3.62 -5.59
N ALA A 313 7.15 2.99 -4.70
CA ALA A 313 7.53 1.77 -3.99
C ALA A 313 6.29 0.90 -3.80
N THR A 314 6.17 -0.12 -4.63
CA THR A 314 5.06 -1.08 -4.56
C THR A 314 5.48 -2.36 -3.84
N THR A 315 4.50 -3.03 -3.25
CA THR A 315 4.68 -4.30 -2.54
C THR A 315 3.61 -5.29 -2.97
N THR A 316 3.84 -6.58 -2.71
CA THR A 316 2.74 -7.54 -2.75
C THR A 316 1.80 -7.33 -1.56
N PRO A 317 0.55 -7.83 -1.61
CA PRO A 317 -0.37 -7.77 -0.48
C PRO A 317 0.19 -8.40 0.79
N GLU A 318 0.87 -9.53 0.68
CA GLU A 318 1.48 -10.26 1.79
C GLU A 318 2.64 -9.47 2.42
N GLU A 319 3.47 -8.85 1.59
CA GLU A 319 4.53 -7.95 2.07
C GLU A 319 3.95 -6.74 2.77
N HIS A 320 2.88 -6.15 2.20
CA HIS A 320 2.24 -4.99 2.79
C HIS A 320 1.61 -5.31 4.16
N ASP A 321 0.93 -6.46 4.29
CA ASP A 321 0.39 -6.93 5.57
C ASP A 321 1.50 -7.13 6.62
N ARG A 322 2.67 -7.68 6.23
CA ARG A 322 3.83 -7.83 7.13
C ARG A 322 4.41 -6.47 7.54
N LYS A 323 4.56 -5.54 6.59
CA LYS A 323 5.09 -4.19 6.85
C LYS A 323 4.19 -3.40 7.80
N LEU A 324 2.88 -3.45 7.64
CA LEU A 324 1.94 -2.80 8.56
C LEU A 324 2.15 -3.28 10.00
N ARG A 325 2.28 -4.59 10.20
CA ARG A 325 2.53 -5.15 11.55
C ARG A 325 3.88 -4.70 12.11
N ALA A 326 4.92 -4.69 11.27
CA ALA A 326 6.26 -4.24 11.66
C ALA A 326 6.26 -2.74 12.02
N ASP A 327 5.57 -1.91 11.26
CA ASP A 327 5.44 -0.46 11.50
C ASP A 327 4.72 -0.19 12.82
N ILE A 328 3.61 -0.88 13.07
CA ILE A 328 2.87 -0.79 14.36
C ILE A 328 3.78 -1.18 15.53
N ALA A 329 4.50 -2.29 15.42
CA ALA A 329 5.43 -2.73 16.47
C ALA A 329 6.56 -1.72 16.72
N ALA A 330 7.12 -1.15 15.64
CA ALA A 330 8.16 -0.13 15.73
C ALA A 330 7.65 1.14 16.43
N PHE A 331 6.46 1.62 16.10
CA PHE A 331 5.87 2.79 16.75
C PHE A 331 5.48 2.51 18.20
N ALA A 332 4.94 1.33 18.51
CA ALA A 332 4.62 0.94 19.89
C ALA A 332 5.89 0.92 20.77
N LYS A 333 7.02 0.42 20.23
CA LYS A 333 8.31 0.46 20.90
C LYS A 333 8.74 1.89 21.23
N VAL A 334 8.67 2.79 20.25
CA VAL A 334 9.02 4.21 20.43
C VAL A 334 8.15 4.87 21.49
N MET A 335 6.82 4.70 21.41
CA MET A 335 5.89 5.25 22.40
C MET A 335 6.24 4.83 23.83
N LYS A 336 6.59 3.54 24.00
CA LYS A 336 7.02 3.01 25.29
C LYS A 336 8.32 3.69 25.77
N GLU A 337 9.30 3.86 24.88
CA GLU A 337 10.61 4.46 25.20
C GLU A 337 10.50 5.94 25.57
N ILE A 338 9.60 6.69 24.93
CA ILE A 338 9.40 8.12 25.23
C ILE A 338 8.33 8.38 26.29
N GLY A 339 7.73 7.33 26.85
CA GLY A 339 6.69 7.44 27.87
C GLY A 339 5.36 8.01 27.37
N LEU A 340 5.11 8.00 26.05
CA LEU A 340 3.87 8.49 25.47
C LEU A 340 2.78 7.42 25.63
N LYS A 341 1.64 7.81 26.21
CA LYS A 341 0.48 6.91 26.37
C LYS A 341 -0.54 7.13 25.27
N PRO A 342 -1.29 6.09 24.86
CA PRO A 342 -2.43 6.25 23.97
C PRO A 342 -3.46 7.22 24.57
N ASN A 343 -4.06 8.05 23.71
CA ASN A 343 -5.17 8.95 24.06
C ASN A 343 -6.51 8.25 24.02
#